data_e6da1181dbff7d097445ce22dd22be89
#
_entry.id   e6da1181dbff7d097445ce22dd22be89
#
_cell.length_a   1.000
_cell.length_b   1.000
_cell.length_c   1.000
_cell.angle_alpha   90.00
_cell.angle_beta   90.00
_cell.angle_gamma   90.00
#
_symmetry.space_group_name_H-M   'P 1'
#
loop_
_entity.id
_entity.type
_entity.pdbx_description
1 polymer ?
#
loop_
_entity_poly.entity_id
_entity_poly.type
_entity_poly.pdbx_seq_one_letter_code
_entity_poly.pdbx_strand_id
1 'polypeptide(L)'
;RLFSKIINKGIIMLFKNLNKVALALAMTLFLGACATQQATTTTTKGDDAYTGTETVKFLADGVPDRVFFSTNKSELTSAATTTLGKQATYLKANPTLNVVLEGHADERGTREYNLALGERRATAAKNYLISNGVAANRIKVLSYGKEKPANPASNVLAWSQNRRTVTVKTN
;
A
#
# COMPACT_ATOMS: atom_id res chain seq x y z
N ARG A 1 8.92 69.31 2.75
CA ARG A 1 7.82 68.37 2.39
C ARG A 1 7.93 67.82 0.95
N LEU A 2 8.62 68.46 0.01
CA LEU A 2 8.78 67.99 -1.37
C LEU A 2 9.87 66.89 -1.48
N PHE A 3 10.98 67.02 -0.73
CA PHE A 3 12.10 66.08 -0.73
C PHE A 3 11.72 64.67 -0.20
N SER A 4 10.86 64.62 0.83
CA SER A 4 10.39 63.37 1.41
C SER A 4 9.50 62.57 0.43
N LYS A 5 8.73 63.21 -0.45
CA LYS A 5 7.89 62.53 -1.46
C LYS A 5 8.70 61.96 -2.63
N ILE A 6 9.84 62.57 -2.98
CA ILE A 6 10.69 62.13 -4.07
C ILE A 6 11.50 60.87 -3.65
N ILE A 7 12.00 60.82 -2.42
CA ILE A 7 12.71 59.70 -1.88
C ILE A 7 11.79 58.48 -1.74
N ASN A 8 10.57 58.69 -1.27
CA ASN A 8 9.60 57.56 -1.11
C ASN A 8 9.18 56.97 -2.45
N LYS A 9 8.99 57.78 -3.53
CA LYS A 9 8.71 57.26 -4.88
C LYS A 9 9.89 56.46 -5.47
N GLY A 10 11.12 56.90 -5.26
CA GLY A 10 12.32 56.17 -5.72
C GLY A 10 12.47 54.81 -5.07
N ILE A 11 12.28 54.72 -3.75
CA ILE A 11 12.35 53.47 -2.99
C ILE A 11 11.26 52.50 -3.43
N ILE A 12 10.04 52.97 -3.65
CA ILE A 12 8.91 52.11 -4.09
C ILE A 12 9.16 51.55 -5.51
N MET A 13 9.76 52.34 -6.42
CA MET A 13 10.12 51.83 -7.75
C MET A 13 11.27 50.82 -7.69
N LEU A 14 12.25 50.97 -6.80
CA LEU A 14 13.35 50.01 -6.64
C LEU A 14 12.80 48.63 -6.15
N PHE A 15 11.90 48.64 -5.17
CA PHE A 15 11.29 47.40 -4.66
C PHE A 15 10.36 46.70 -5.69
N LYS A 16 9.67 47.48 -6.54
CA LYS A 16 8.85 46.89 -7.62
C LYS A 16 9.68 46.18 -8.70
N ASN A 17 10.87 46.70 -9.00
CA ASN A 17 11.76 46.07 -9.97
C ASN A 17 12.53 44.90 -9.37
N LEU A 18 12.86 44.91 -8.08
CA LEU A 18 13.53 43.82 -7.39
C LEU A 18 12.63 42.55 -7.34
N ASN A 19 11.32 42.73 -7.10
CA ASN A 19 10.36 41.63 -7.12
C ASN A 19 10.16 41.02 -8.50
N LYS A 20 10.30 41.81 -9.59
CA LYS A 20 10.19 41.28 -10.96
C LYS A 20 11.44 40.46 -11.37
N VAL A 21 12.60 40.84 -10.91
CA VAL A 21 13.88 40.09 -11.18
C VAL A 21 13.90 38.80 -10.32
N ALA A 22 13.46 38.86 -9.08
CA ALA A 22 13.36 37.66 -8.21
C ALA A 22 12.35 36.64 -8.76
N LEU A 23 11.24 37.06 -9.34
CA LEU A 23 10.24 36.18 -9.94
C LEU A 23 10.74 35.56 -11.25
N ALA A 24 11.59 36.26 -12.02
CA ALA A 24 12.16 35.71 -13.26
C ALA A 24 13.28 34.68 -13.00
N LEU A 25 14.04 34.81 -11.91
CA LEU A 25 15.06 33.82 -11.52
C LEU A 25 14.45 32.54 -10.89
N ALA A 26 13.26 32.62 -10.29
CA ALA A 26 12.58 31.47 -9.72
C ALA A 26 11.95 30.55 -10.77
N MET A 27 11.75 31.03 -12.00
CA MET A 27 11.07 30.27 -13.07
C MET A 27 11.99 29.40 -13.93
N THR A 28 13.31 29.51 -13.80
CA THR A 28 14.28 28.75 -14.63
C THR A 28 14.86 27.50 -13.94
N LEU A 29 14.46 27.16 -12.72
CA LEU A 29 14.94 26.00 -11.95
C LEU A 29 13.94 24.82 -11.88
N PHE A 30 12.83 24.85 -12.64
CA PHE A 30 11.81 23.77 -12.62
C PHE A 30 11.77 22.91 -13.88
N LEU A 31 12.81 22.90 -14.71
CA LEU A 31 12.95 22.01 -15.85
C LEU A 31 14.08 21.01 -15.60
N GLY A 32 13.77 19.93 -14.92
CA GLY A 32 14.72 18.82 -14.86
C GLY A 32 14.61 17.93 -13.63
N ALA A 33 13.44 17.35 -13.37
CA ALA A 33 13.35 16.16 -12.53
C ALA A 33 12.08 15.39 -12.85
N CYS A 34 11.98 14.80 -14.05
CA CYS A 34 11.30 13.54 -14.20
C CYS A 34 12.17 12.47 -13.51
N ALA A 35 12.20 12.50 -12.19
CA ALA A 35 12.66 11.37 -11.42
C ALA A 35 11.53 10.33 -11.50
N THR A 36 11.74 9.31 -12.34
CA THR A 36 11.06 8.02 -12.20
C THR A 36 11.15 7.65 -10.73
N GLN A 37 10.05 7.72 -9.99
CA GLN A 37 9.97 7.18 -8.63
C GLN A 37 10.16 5.67 -8.74
N GLN A 38 11.41 5.25 -8.72
CA GLN A 38 11.77 3.89 -8.35
C GLN A 38 11.26 3.73 -6.92
N ALA A 39 10.23 2.90 -6.75
CA ALA A 39 9.75 2.50 -5.44
C ALA A 39 10.92 1.94 -4.64
N THR A 40 11.46 2.76 -3.74
CA THR A 40 12.55 2.38 -2.85
C THR A 40 11.97 1.36 -1.88
N THR A 41 12.23 0.08 -2.15
CA THR A 41 11.93 -1.02 -1.24
C THR A 41 12.82 -0.84 -0.01
N THR A 42 12.32 -0.14 1.00
CA THR A 42 12.99 -0.05 2.30
C THR A 42 12.85 -1.41 2.99
N THR A 43 13.78 -2.30 2.72
CA THR A 43 13.88 -3.60 3.39
C THR A 43 14.39 -3.35 4.80
N THR A 44 13.51 -3.27 5.75
CA THR A 44 13.87 -3.38 7.17
C THR A 44 14.41 -4.80 7.38
N LYS A 45 15.61 -4.88 7.95
CA LYS A 45 16.37 -6.11 8.18
C LYS A 45 15.53 -7.11 9.01
N GLY A 46 14.89 -8.08 8.34
CA GLY A 46 14.08 -9.13 8.96
C GLY A 46 12.67 -9.32 8.39
N ASP A 47 12.13 -8.36 7.66
CA ASP A 47 10.81 -8.46 7.02
C ASP A 47 10.92 -8.19 5.52
N ASP A 48 10.71 -9.24 4.69
CA ASP A 48 10.73 -9.18 3.23
C ASP A 48 9.32 -9.17 2.62
N ALA A 49 8.30 -8.78 3.40
CA ALA A 49 6.95 -8.62 2.92
C ALA A 49 6.85 -7.42 1.96
N TYR A 50 6.03 -7.60 0.91
CA TYR A 50 5.81 -6.56 -0.08
C TYR A 50 5.12 -5.33 0.52
N THR A 51 5.64 -4.15 0.24
CA THR A 51 5.12 -2.86 0.73
C THR A 51 4.62 -1.93 -0.40
N GLY A 52 4.74 -2.34 -1.67
CA GLY A 52 4.25 -1.57 -2.81
C GLY A 52 2.74 -1.71 -3.02
N THR A 53 2.22 -1.00 -4.01
CA THR A 53 0.78 -0.93 -4.32
C THR A 53 0.40 -1.51 -5.68
N GLU A 54 1.35 -1.92 -6.51
CA GLU A 54 1.14 -2.30 -7.91
C GLU A 54 0.12 -3.43 -8.11
N THR A 55 0.04 -4.39 -7.18
CA THR A 55 -0.92 -5.50 -7.25
C THR A 55 -2.14 -5.30 -6.34
N VAL A 56 -2.21 -4.19 -5.60
CA VAL A 56 -3.30 -3.93 -4.64
C VAL A 56 -4.56 -3.51 -5.39
N LYS A 57 -5.66 -4.17 -5.06
CA LYS A 57 -7.02 -3.75 -5.40
C LYS A 57 -7.75 -3.31 -4.14
N PHE A 58 -8.99 -2.89 -4.27
CA PHE A 58 -9.75 -2.34 -3.16
C PHE A 58 -11.09 -3.05 -2.98
N LEU A 59 -11.46 -3.33 -1.73
CA LEU A 59 -12.80 -3.79 -1.35
C LEU A 59 -13.81 -2.64 -1.43
N ALA A 60 -13.37 -1.44 -1.06
CA ALA A 60 -14.09 -0.18 -1.13
C ALA A 60 -13.06 0.95 -1.19
N ASP A 61 -13.49 2.18 -1.37
CA ASP A 61 -12.60 3.34 -1.41
C ASP A 61 -11.72 3.42 -0.15
N GLY A 62 -10.41 3.50 -0.34
CA GLY A 62 -9.42 3.54 0.73
C GLY A 62 -9.24 2.24 1.54
N VAL A 63 -9.91 1.12 1.17
CA VAL A 63 -9.83 -0.19 1.84
C VAL A 63 -9.14 -1.22 0.95
N PRO A 64 -7.82 -1.42 1.06
CA PRO A 64 -7.10 -2.42 0.26
C PRO A 64 -7.66 -3.83 0.49
N ASP A 65 -7.69 -4.64 -0.59
CA ASP A 65 -8.26 -6.00 -0.55
C ASP A 65 -7.27 -7.07 -0.06
N ARG A 66 -5.98 -6.76 0.06
CA ARG A 66 -4.95 -7.77 0.32
C ARG A 66 -3.90 -7.33 1.32
N VAL A 67 -3.27 -8.33 1.93
CA VAL A 67 -2.12 -8.20 2.81
C VAL A 67 -1.01 -9.13 2.37
N PHE A 68 0.24 -8.75 2.67
CA PHE A 68 1.44 -9.45 2.23
C PHE A 68 2.21 -10.06 3.41
N PHE A 69 3.01 -11.09 3.10
CA PHE A 69 3.75 -11.88 4.09
C PHE A 69 5.22 -12.03 3.70
N SER A 70 6.06 -12.17 4.71
CA SER A 70 7.45 -12.53 4.53
C SER A 70 7.62 -13.97 4.04
N THR A 71 8.80 -14.29 3.52
CA THR A 71 9.16 -15.64 3.05
C THR A 71 8.93 -16.68 4.15
N ASN A 72 8.22 -17.75 3.82
CA ASN A 72 7.86 -18.86 4.73
C ASN A 72 7.10 -18.46 6.00
N LYS A 73 6.61 -17.23 6.10
CA LYS A 73 5.88 -16.72 7.26
C LYS A 73 4.37 -16.66 6.97
N SER A 74 3.59 -16.81 8.04
CA SER A 74 2.15 -16.54 8.12
C SER A 74 1.81 -15.52 9.22
N GLU A 75 2.82 -14.97 9.88
CA GLU A 75 2.70 -13.89 10.86
C GLU A 75 2.30 -12.58 10.15
N LEU A 76 1.39 -11.83 10.76
CA LEU A 76 0.94 -10.55 10.23
C LEU A 76 1.95 -9.46 10.58
N THR A 77 2.41 -8.73 9.57
CA THR A 77 3.24 -7.54 9.74
C THR A 77 2.39 -6.35 10.25
N SER A 78 3.03 -5.28 10.71
CA SER A 78 2.32 -4.04 11.09
C SER A 78 1.55 -3.42 9.92
N ALA A 79 2.07 -3.50 8.69
CA ALA A 79 1.37 -3.07 7.48
C ALA A 79 0.12 -3.94 7.22
N ALA A 80 0.24 -5.26 7.40
CA ALA A 80 -0.88 -6.19 7.26
C ALA A 80 -1.97 -5.93 8.30
N THR A 81 -1.62 -5.74 9.57
CA THR A 81 -2.59 -5.43 10.63
C THR A 81 -3.29 -4.09 10.41
N THR A 82 -2.58 -3.06 9.92
CA THR A 82 -3.19 -1.77 9.54
C THR A 82 -4.23 -1.95 8.43
N THR A 83 -3.92 -2.72 7.40
CA THR A 83 -4.84 -3.00 6.29
C THR A 83 -6.04 -3.81 6.75
N LEU A 84 -5.82 -4.89 7.51
CA LEU A 84 -6.91 -5.72 8.06
C LEU A 84 -7.80 -4.92 9.04
N GLY A 85 -7.25 -3.94 9.77
CA GLY A 85 -8.03 -3.02 10.61
C GLY A 85 -9.03 -2.20 9.79
N LYS A 86 -8.61 -1.67 8.63
CA LYS A 86 -9.52 -0.99 7.67
C LYS A 86 -10.58 -1.94 7.13
N GLN A 87 -10.20 -3.16 6.78
CA GLN A 87 -11.15 -4.19 6.31
C GLN A 87 -12.16 -4.56 7.41
N ALA A 88 -11.71 -4.73 8.66
CA ALA A 88 -12.61 -5.02 9.79
C ALA A 88 -13.63 -3.91 10.00
N THR A 89 -13.20 -2.64 9.95
CA THR A 89 -14.09 -1.48 10.05
C THR A 89 -15.12 -1.48 8.93
N TYR A 90 -14.69 -1.69 7.70
CA TYR A 90 -15.58 -1.77 6.53
C TYR A 90 -16.59 -2.93 6.65
N LEU A 91 -16.14 -4.14 7.04
CA LEU A 91 -17.00 -5.31 7.19
C LEU A 91 -18.01 -5.16 8.34
N LYS A 92 -17.65 -4.47 9.44
CA LYS A 92 -18.59 -4.15 10.52
C LYS A 92 -19.66 -3.15 10.09
N ALA A 93 -19.29 -2.16 9.28
CA ALA A 93 -20.25 -1.21 8.70
C ALA A 93 -21.17 -1.84 7.65
N ASN A 94 -20.81 -3.01 7.10
CA ASN A 94 -21.59 -3.74 6.09
C ASN A 94 -21.90 -5.17 6.57
N PRO A 95 -22.82 -5.36 7.52
CA PRO A 95 -23.04 -6.64 8.22
C PRO A 95 -23.56 -7.77 7.33
N THR A 96 -24.15 -7.47 6.19
CA THR A 96 -24.65 -8.48 5.23
C THR A 96 -23.56 -9.06 4.33
N LEU A 97 -22.40 -8.40 4.20
CA LEU A 97 -21.31 -8.88 3.36
C LEU A 97 -20.63 -10.11 3.95
N ASN A 98 -20.50 -11.15 3.13
CA ASN A 98 -19.65 -12.31 3.40
C ASN A 98 -18.36 -12.23 2.57
N VAL A 99 -17.29 -12.81 3.07
CA VAL A 99 -15.98 -12.78 2.41
C VAL A 99 -15.30 -14.15 2.42
N VAL A 100 -14.50 -14.38 1.39
CA VAL A 100 -13.51 -15.45 1.35
C VAL A 100 -12.12 -14.83 1.45
N LEU A 101 -11.30 -15.37 2.33
CA LEU A 101 -9.88 -15.04 2.44
C LEU A 101 -9.10 -16.06 1.62
N GLU A 102 -8.57 -15.61 0.49
CA GLU A 102 -7.79 -16.43 -0.43
C GLU A 102 -6.30 -16.35 -0.06
N GLY A 103 -5.73 -17.47 0.38
CA GLY A 103 -4.32 -17.56 0.76
C GLY A 103 -3.44 -18.00 -0.41
N HIS A 104 -2.30 -17.32 -0.59
CA HIS A 104 -1.36 -17.56 -1.67
C HIS A 104 0.08 -17.64 -1.18
N ALA A 105 0.92 -18.34 -1.95
CA ALA A 105 2.34 -18.45 -1.75
C ALA A 105 3.10 -18.08 -3.03
N ASP A 106 4.41 -17.88 -2.93
CA ASP A 106 5.28 -17.81 -4.11
C ASP A 106 5.54 -19.20 -4.71
N GLU A 107 6.18 -19.25 -5.87
CA GLU A 107 6.37 -20.50 -6.63
C GLU A 107 7.30 -21.52 -5.98
N ARG A 108 8.15 -21.11 -5.03
CA ARG A 108 9.19 -21.93 -4.43
C ARG A 108 8.62 -22.97 -3.47
N GLY A 109 9.16 -24.19 -3.51
CA GLY A 109 8.72 -25.31 -2.68
C GLY A 109 7.63 -26.17 -3.34
N THR A 110 7.21 -27.23 -2.62
CA THR A 110 6.21 -28.18 -3.12
C THR A 110 4.81 -27.59 -3.18
N ARG A 111 3.94 -28.20 -3.94
CA ARG A 111 2.53 -27.81 -4.07
C ARG A 111 1.80 -27.93 -2.73
N GLU A 112 1.98 -29.05 -2.06
CA GLU A 112 1.34 -29.37 -0.78
C GLU A 112 1.77 -28.40 0.32
N TYR A 113 3.08 -28.13 0.41
CA TYR A 113 3.61 -27.16 1.36
C TYR A 113 3.01 -25.77 1.16
N ASN A 114 2.96 -25.30 -0.09
CA ASN A 114 2.44 -23.98 -0.41
C ASN A 114 0.92 -23.87 -0.20
N LEU A 115 0.17 -24.95 -0.44
CA LEU A 115 -1.25 -25.00 -0.14
C LEU A 115 -1.48 -24.83 1.37
N ALA A 116 -0.74 -25.57 2.21
CA ALA A 116 -0.82 -25.44 3.66
C ALA A 116 -0.33 -24.06 4.15
N LEU A 117 0.70 -23.46 3.52
CA LEU A 117 1.18 -22.11 3.87
C LEU A 117 0.14 -21.05 3.53
N GLY A 118 -0.50 -21.14 2.36
CA GLY A 118 -1.58 -20.24 1.97
C GLY A 118 -2.75 -20.31 2.94
N GLU A 119 -3.13 -21.52 3.38
CA GLU A 119 -4.19 -21.70 4.38
C GLU A 119 -3.83 -21.06 5.72
N ARG A 120 -2.60 -21.25 6.23
CA ARG A 120 -2.13 -20.59 7.46
C ARG A 120 -2.20 -19.06 7.36
N ARG A 121 -1.81 -18.48 6.23
CA ARG A 121 -1.87 -17.03 5.97
C ARG A 121 -3.30 -16.51 6.00
N ALA A 122 -4.21 -17.18 5.29
CA ALA A 122 -5.61 -16.81 5.28
C ALA A 122 -6.26 -16.97 6.66
N THR A 123 -5.89 -18.01 7.42
CA THR A 123 -6.35 -18.23 8.80
C THR A 123 -5.83 -17.13 9.75
N ALA A 124 -4.58 -16.68 9.60
CA ALA A 124 -4.05 -15.58 10.39
C ALA A 124 -4.85 -14.28 10.14
N ALA A 125 -5.15 -13.97 8.88
CA ALA A 125 -6.01 -12.82 8.53
C ALA A 125 -7.43 -12.99 9.08
N LYS A 126 -8.04 -14.17 8.99
CA LYS A 126 -9.36 -14.49 9.57
C LYS A 126 -9.39 -14.23 11.08
N ASN A 127 -8.42 -14.77 11.80
CA ASN A 127 -8.35 -14.62 13.25
C ASN A 127 -8.23 -13.14 13.65
N TYR A 128 -7.46 -12.36 12.92
CA TYR A 128 -7.35 -10.92 13.14
C TYR A 128 -8.69 -10.20 12.90
N LEU A 129 -9.41 -10.51 11.82
CA LEU A 129 -10.73 -9.91 11.54
C LEU A 129 -11.75 -10.27 12.63
N ILE A 130 -11.75 -11.52 13.11
CA ILE A 130 -12.62 -11.98 14.21
C ILE A 130 -12.30 -11.25 15.51
N SER A 131 -11.02 -11.13 15.87
CA SER A 131 -10.61 -10.40 17.08
C SER A 131 -10.97 -8.90 17.04
N ASN A 132 -11.18 -8.35 15.82
CA ASN A 132 -11.65 -6.98 15.61
C ASN A 132 -13.17 -6.88 15.38
N GLY A 133 -13.94 -7.92 15.76
CA GLY A 133 -15.39 -7.90 15.84
C GLY A 133 -16.14 -8.29 14.56
N VAL A 134 -15.48 -8.90 13.57
CA VAL A 134 -16.17 -9.48 12.41
C VAL A 134 -16.64 -10.90 12.75
N ALA A 135 -17.91 -11.22 12.53
CA ALA A 135 -18.47 -12.53 12.86
C ALA A 135 -17.81 -13.66 12.06
N ALA A 136 -17.42 -14.75 12.76
CA ALA A 136 -16.64 -15.85 12.18
C ALA A 136 -17.38 -16.59 11.04
N ASN A 137 -18.71 -16.67 11.11
CA ASN A 137 -19.57 -17.32 10.10
C ASN A 137 -19.60 -16.55 8.75
N ARG A 138 -19.18 -15.28 8.75
CA ARG A 138 -19.09 -14.45 7.56
C ARG A 138 -17.76 -14.60 6.80
N ILE A 139 -16.80 -15.34 7.37
CA ILE A 139 -15.43 -15.42 6.84
C ILE A 139 -15.10 -16.88 6.52
N LYS A 140 -14.97 -17.19 5.23
CA LYS A 140 -14.44 -18.46 4.73
C LYS A 140 -12.95 -18.32 4.43
N VAL A 141 -12.23 -19.44 4.50
CA VAL A 141 -10.80 -19.53 4.11
C VAL A 141 -10.69 -20.48 2.92
N LEU A 142 -9.85 -20.09 1.97
CA LEU A 142 -9.49 -20.91 0.80
C LEU A 142 -8.02 -20.70 0.49
N SER A 143 -7.28 -21.76 0.25
CA SER A 143 -5.90 -21.69 -0.19
C SER A 143 -5.77 -22.08 -1.66
N TYR A 144 -5.07 -21.27 -2.42
CA TYR A 144 -4.60 -21.59 -3.76
C TYR A 144 -3.11 -21.98 -3.78
N GLY A 145 -2.42 -21.90 -2.64
CA GLY A 145 -1.00 -22.13 -2.61
C GLY A 145 -0.27 -21.28 -3.66
N LYS A 146 0.50 -21.91 -4.52
CA LYS A 146 1.22 -21.23 -5.63
C LYS A 146 0.50 -21.22 -6.97
N GLU A 147 -0.70 -21.79 -7.06
CA GLU A 147 -1.40 -22.06 -8.32
C GLU A 147 -2.01 -20.80 -8.97
N LYS A 148 -2.18 -19.71 -8.22
CA LYS A 148 -2.73 -18.45 -8.73
C LYS A 148 -1.79 -17.27 -8.41
N PRO A 149 -0.66 -17.13 -9.12
CA PRO A 149 0.25 -16.01 -8.90
C PRO A 149 -0.41 -14.68 -9.32
N ALA A 150 -0.14 -13.61 -8.57
CA ALA A 150 -0.48 -12.24 -8.96
C ALA A 150 0.51 -11.71 -10.01
N ASN A 151 1.77 -12.12 -9.88
CA ASN A 151 2.84 -11.83 -10.82
C ASN A 151 3.51 -13.16 -11.21
N PRO A 152 3.46 -13.56 -12.49
CA PRO A 152 4.02 -14.83 -12.97
C PRO A 152 5.53 -14.83 -13.16
N ALA A 153 6.20 -13.69 -12.99
CA ALA A 153 7.66 -13.63 -13.13
C ALA A 153 8.38 -14.40 -12.00
N SER A 154 9.55 -14.95 -12.31
CA SER A 154 10.39 -15.69 -11.38
C SER A 154 11.52 -14.79 -10.85
N ASN A 155 11.19 -13.88 -9.94
CA ASN A 155 12.13 -12.97 -9.30
C ASN A 155 11.64 -12.52 -7.91
N VAL A 156 12.53 -11.88 -7.14
CA VAL A 156 12.27 -11.47 -5.75
C VAL A 156 11.03 -10.57 -5.62
N LEU A 157 10.83 -9.64 -6.56
CA LEU A 157 9.67 -8.76 -6.56
C LEU A 157 8.37 -9.56 -6.77
N ALA A 158 8.32 -10.41 -7.79
CA ALA A 158 7.15 -11.25 -8.07
C ALA A 158 6.84 -12.18 -6.89
N TRP A 159 7.87 -12.80 -6.28
CA TRP A 159 7.67 -13.65 -5.10
C TRP A 159 7.06 -12.88 -3.93
N SER A 160 7.51 -11.65 -3.67
CA SER A 160 6.96 -10.83 -2.60
C SER A 160 5.49 -10.44 -2.86
N GLN A 161 5.11 -10.16 -4.09
CA GLN A 161 3.73 -9.88 -4.51
C GLN A 161 2.83 -11.11 -4.46
N ASN A 162 3.40 -12.30 -4.64
CA ASN A 162 2.66 -13.57 -4.60
C ASN A 162 2.38 -14.05 -3.16
N ARG A 163 3.23 -13.71 -2.19
CA ARG A 163 3.05 -14.05 -0.77
C ARG A 163 1.97 -13.16 -0.13
N ARG A 164 0.69 -13.49 -0.35
CA ARG A 164 -0.43 -12.63 0.03
C ARG A 164 -1.64 -13.40 0.54
N THR A 165 -2.54 -12.70 1.19
CA THR A 165 -3.95 -13.10 1.39
C THR A 165 -4.83 -12.02 0.79
N VAL A 166 -5.83 -12.44 0.00
CA VAL A 166 -6.80 -11.54 -0.65
C VAL A 166 -8.17 -11.74 -0.01
N THR A 167 -8.83 -10.65 0.33
CA THR A 167 -10.21 -10.65 0.81
C THR A 167 -11.14 -10.42 -0.38
N VAL A 168 -12.01 -11.38 -0.66
CA VAL A 168 -12.95 -11.37 -1.79
C VAL A 168 -14.37 -11.35 -1.26
N LYS A 169 -15.19 -10.40 -1.71
CA LYS A 169 -16.64 -10.38 -1.43
C LYS A 169 -17.35 -11.50 -2.18
N THR A 170 -18.30 -12.18 -1.53
CA THR A 170 -19.04 -13.34 -2.10
C THR A 170 -20.51 -13.08 -2.36
N ASN A 171 -20.99 -11.90 -2.04
CA ASN A 171 -22.38 -11.46 -2.28
C ASN A 171 -22.44 -9.97 -2.59
#